data_1f6d0cdc1b34365d631a8d16cc822010
#
_entry.id   1f6d0cdc1b34365d631a8d16cc822010
#
_cell.length_a   1.000
_cell.length_b   1.000
_cell.length_c   1.000
_cell.angle_alpha   90.00
_cell.angle_beta   90.00
_cell.angle_gamma   90.00
#
_symmetry.space_group_name_H-M   'P 1'
#
loop_
_entity.id
_entity.type
_entity.pdbx_description
1 polymer ?
#
loop_
_entity_poly.entity_id
_entity_poly.type
_entity_poly.pdbx_seq_one_letter_code
_entity_poly.pdbx_strand_id
1 'polypeptide(L)'
;MSNYNCSFLLADVTRLMRRNFIQQLEGSSITLAQAKALKNVARQQGVRQVELADKLEVQPMTLARLIDQLEQQQLVERRPDPSDRRAYLIYLTEHADDHLKEIELAGNKVIEHALGDLSQQQADEFKHALQIIRNTLLNKE
;
A
#
# COMPACT_ATOMS: atom_id res chain seq x y z
N MET A 1 12.13 -24.41 -13.66
CA MET A 1 12.60 -23.28 -12.85
C MET A 1 12.57 -23.68 -11.38
N SER A 2 13.65 -23.47 -10.65
CA SER A 2 13.67 -23.82 -9.22
C SER A 2 12.85 -22.81 -8.41
N ASN A 3 12.38 -23.23 -7.24
CA ASN A 3 11.67 -22.35 -6.32
C ASN A 3 12.53 -21.16 -5.87
N TYR A 4 13.84 -21.38 -5.83
CA TYR A 4 14.82 -20.32 -5.54
C TYR A 4 14.75 -19.19 -6.57
N ASN A 5 14.73 -19.54 -7.85
CA ASN A 5 14.60 -18.55 -8.92
C ASN A 5 13.26 -17.80 -8.85
N CYS A 6 12.19 -18.49 -8.48
CA CYS A 6 10.88 -17.86 -8.30
C CYS A 6 10.92 -16.79 -7.22
N SER A 7 11.56 -17.07 -6.07
CA SER A 7 11.70 -16.10 -4.99
C SER A 7 12.48 -14.86 -5.41
N PHE A 8 13.56 -15.04 -6.16
CA PHE A 8 14.34 -13.93 -6.68
C PHE A 8 13.56 -13.10 -7.68
N LEU A 9 12.81 -13.75 -8.56
CA LEU A 9 11.97 -13.01 -9.53
C LEU A 9 10.91 -12.18 -8.83
N LEU A 10 10.25 -12.73 -7.83
CA LEU A 10 9.26 -11.98 -7.04
C LEU A 10 9.88 -10.76 -6.35
N ALA A 11 11.04 -10.96 -5.72
CA ALA A 11 11.77 -9.88 -5.06
C ALA A 11 12.20 -8.79 -6.03
N ASP A 12 12.75 -9.18 -7.19
CA ASP A 12 13.20 -8.24 -8.23
C ASP A 12 12.03 -7.46 -8.81
N VAL A 13 10.93 -8.14 -9.13
CA VAL A 13 9.73 -7.49 -9.68
C VAL A 13 9.17 -6.47 -8.68
N THR A 14 9.06 -6.85 -7.40
CA THR A 14 8.56 -5.95 -6.35
C THR A 14 9.46 -4.72 -6.22
N ARG A 15 10.77 -4.91 -6.22
CA ARG A 15 11.75 -3.81 -6.12
C ARG A 15 11.65 -2.87 -7.32
N LEU A 16 11.58 -3.42 -8.53
CA LEU A 16 11.49 -2.64 -9.77
C LEU A 16 10.18 -1.88 -9.89
N MET A 17 9.08 -2.50 -9.50
CA MET A 17 7.77 -1.84 -9.47
C MET A 17 7.74 -0.68 -8.47
N ARG A 18 8.33 -0.87 -7.29
CA ARG A 18 8.46 0.19 -6.29
C ARG A 18 9.26 1.37 -6.84
N ARG A 19 10.38 1.09 -7.51
CA ARG A 19 11.22 2.10 -8.13
C ARG A 19 10.45 2.90 -9.17
N ASN A 20 9.71 2.22 -10.03
CA ASN A 20 8.87 2.86 -11.05
C ASN A 20 7.77 3.71 -10.40
N PHE A 21 7.17 3.23 -9.32
CA PHE A 21 6.13 3.97 -8.61
C PHE A 21 6.68 5.28 -8.03
N ILE A 22 7.87 5.23 -7.43
CA ILE A 22 8.55 6.44 -6.93
C ILE A 22 8.76 7.44 -8.07
N GLN A 23 9.20 6.97 -9.24
CA GLN A 23 9.37 7.82 -10.41
C GLN A 23 8.07 8.46 -10.88
N GLN A 24 6.96 7.71 -10.84
CA GLN A 24 5.64 8.24 -11.20
C GLN A 24 5.16 9.32 -10.22
N LEU A 25 5.62 9.29 -8.97
CA LEU A 25 5.27 10.29 -7.96
C LEU A 25 6.20 11.50 -7.96
N GLU A 26 7.24 11.52 -8.79
CA GLU A 26 8.13 12.69 -8.90
C GLU A 26 7.34 13.95 -9.28
N GLY A 27 7.63 15.04 -8.60
CA GLY A 27 6.91 16.30 -8.78
C GLY A 27 5.63 16.43 -7.97
N SER A 28 5.17 15.34 -7.34
CA SER A 28 4.05 15.41 -6.39
C SER A 28 4.57 15.72 -4.99
N SER A 29 3.65 16.10 -4.10
CA SER A 29 3.96 16.31 -2.68
C SER A 29 3.91 15.02 -1.86
N ILE A 30 3.68 13.86 -2.51
CA ILE A 30 3.44 12.58 -1.85
C ILE A 30 4.72 11.76 -1.86
N THR A 31 5.16 11.30 -0.68
CA THR A 31 6.26 10.33 -0.55
C THR A 31 5.74 8.91 -0.70
N LEU A 32 6.63 7.95 -0.95
CA LEU A 32 6.27 6.53 -0.99
C LEU A 32 5.62 6.07 0.31
N ALA A 33 6.18 6.47 1.45
CA ALA A 33 5.65 6.11 2.77
C ALA A 33 4.22 6.64 2.97
N GLN A 34 3.98 7.90 2.58
CA GLN A 34 2.66 8.51 2.64
C GLN A 34 1.67 7.80 1.72
N ALA A 35 2.09 7.49 0.49
CA ALA A 35 1.25 6.78 -0.47
C ALA A 35 0.82 5.41 0.06
N LYS A 36 1.76 4.65 0.62
CA LYS A 36 1.47 3.33 1.22
C LYS A 36 0.48 3.44 2.38
N ALA A 37 0.69 4.41 3.26
CA ALA A 37 -0.20 4.62 4.40
C ALA A 37 -1.62 4.99 3.92
N LEU A 38 -1.74 5.96 3.02
CA LEU A 38 -3.04 6.39 2.50
C LEU A 38 -3.78 5.26 1.78
N LYS A 39 -3.08 4.48 0.97
CA LYS A 39 -3.67 3.32 0.26
C LYS A 39 -4.20 2.28 1.24
N ASN A 40 -3.45 1.98 2.29
CA ASN A 40 -3.85 0.97 3.27
C ASN A 40 -5.02 1.46 4.13
N VAL A 41 -5.04 2.74 4.50
CA VAL A 41 -6.21 3.31 5.21
C VAL A 41 -7.43 3.30 4.29
N ALA A 42 -7.27 3.61 3.00
CA ALA A 42 -8.38 3.56 2.04
C ALA A 42 -8.99 2.16 1.93
N ARG A 43 -8.16 1.12 2.00
CA ARG A 43 -8.62 -0.28 1.94
C ARG A 43 -9.35 -0.71 3.21
N GLN A 44 -9.03 -0.11 4.35
CA GLN A 44 -9.63 -0.45 5.64
C GLN A 44 -9.75 0.80 6.49
N GLN A 45 -10.79 1.58 6.24
CA GLN A 45 -11.12 2.77 7.05
C GLN A 45 -11.37 2.32 8.50
N GLY A 46 -10.76 3.03 9.43
CA GLY A 46 -10.85 2.67 10.82
C GLY A 46 -9.85 1.59 11.25
N VAL A 47 -8.80 1.37 10.46
CA VAL A 47 -7.72 0.46 10.84
C VAL A 47 -7.05 0.98 12.13
N ARG A 48 -6.72 0.07 13.04
CA ARG A 48 -5.95 0.44 14.23
C ARG A 48 -4.54 0.85 13.82
N GLN A 49 -4.01 1.90 14.47
CA GLN A 49 -2.68 2.41 14.16
C GLN A 49 -1.62 1.30 14.28
N VAL A 50 -1.71 0.44 15.30
CA VAL A 50 -0.77 -0.67 15.49
C VAL A 50 -0.87 -1.71 14.36
N GLU A 51 -2.06 -1.99 13.86
CA GLU A 51 -2.27 -2.90 12.74
C GLU A 51 -1.71 -2.32 11.43
N LEU A 52 -1.84 -1.01 11.25
CA LEU A 52 -1.29 -0.34 10.08
C LEU A 52 0.25 -0.42 10.09
N ALA A 53 0.88 -0.27 11.26
CA ALA A 53 2.33 -0.42 11.40
C ALA A 53 2.77 -1.82 10.98
N ASP A 54 2.05 -2.86 11.41
CA ASP A 54 2.33 -4.25 11.03
C ASP A 54 2.21 -4.44 9.52
N LYS A 55 1.14 -3.94 8.92
CA LYS A 55 0.92 -4.06 7.47
C LYS A 55 1.98 -3.38 6.64
N LEU A 56 2.50 -2.25 7.12
CA LEU A 56 3.56 -1.50 6.45
C LEU A 56 4.95 -1.97 6.83
N GLU A 57 5.05 -2.92 7.76
CA GLU A 57 6.32 -3.47 8.25
C GLU A 57 7.26 -2.38 8.77
N VAL A 58 6.70 -1.43 9.51
CA VAL A 58 7.44 -0.32 10.12
C VAL A 58 7.26 -0.34 11.64
N GLN A 59 8.22 0.28 12.33
CA GLN A 59 8.14 0.42 13.79
C GLN A 59 6.95 1.30 14.18
N PRO A 60 6.28 1.01 15.31
CA PRO A 60 5.13 1.80 15.76
C PRO A 60 5.42 3.30 15.87
N MET A 61 6.60 3.69 16.35
CA MET A 61 6.98 5.11 16.44
C MET A 61 7.15 5.76 15.07
N THR A 62 7.70 5.02 14.12
CA THR A 62 7.86 5.50 12.73
C THR A 62 6.49 5.76 12.12
N LEU A 63 5.55 4.84 12.30
CA LEU A 63 4.20 5.03 11.81
C LEU A 63 3.50 6.20 12.52
N ALA A 64 3.64 6.31 13.84
CA ALA A 64 3.03 7.40 14.58
C ALA A 64 3.45 8.76 14.04
N ARG A 65 4.74 8.93 13.72
CA ARG A 65 5.25 10.17 13.11
C ARG A 65 4.68 10.41 11.72
N LEU A 66 4.55 9.35 10.92
CA LEU A 66 3.96 9.43 9.59
C LEU A 66 2.48 9.87 9.67
N ILE A 67 1.73 9.28 10.60
CA ILE A 67 0.34 9.65 10.82
C ILE A 67 0.23 11.09 11.35
N ASP A 68 1.15 11.52 12.23
CA ASP A 68 1.21 12.92 12.66
C ASP A 68 1.36 13.87 11.47
N GLN A 69 2.26 13.55 10.53
CA GLN A 69 2.45 14.35 9.32
C GLN A 69 1.19 14.40 8.46
N LEU A 70 0.58 13.25 8.24
CA LEU A 70 -0.65 13.16 7.44
C LEU A 70 -1.82 13.88 8.11
N GLU A 71 -1.88 13.86 9.43
CA GLU A 71 -2.90 14.58 10.20
C GLU A 71 -2.68 16.10 10.11
N GLN A 72 -1.44 16.56 10.19
CA GLN A 72 -1.09 17.97 9.98
C GLN A 72 -1.48 18.46 8.59
N GLN A 73 -1.33 17.60 7.59
CA GLN A 73 -1.76 17.88 6.21
C GLN A 73 -3.27 17.72 6.02
N GLN A 74 -3.98 17.36 7.08
CA GLN A 74 -5.44 17.15 7.08
C GLN A 74 -5.89 16.01 6.14
N LEU A 75 -5.03 15.03 5.88
CA LEU A 75 -5.34 13.90 5.00
C LEU A 75 -5.93 12.72 5.76
N VAL A 76 -5.59 12.57 7.04
CA VAL A 76 -6.15 11.55 7.91
C VAL A 76 -6.58 12.17 9.23
N GLU A 77 -7.41 11.43 9.97
CA GLU A 77 -7.75 11.76 11.35
C GLU A 77 -7.65 10.52 12.22
N ARG A 78 -7.18 10.72 13.45
CA ARG A 78 -7.20 9.70 14.48
C ARG A 78 -8.52 9.82 15.24
N ARG A 79 -9.18 8.67 15.42
CA ARG A 79 -10.36 8.59 16.31
C ARG A 79 -10.05 7.60 17.42
N PRO A 80 -10.45 7.90 18.67
CA PRO A 80 -10.28 6.94 19.76
C PRO A 80 -11.02 5.64 19.46
N ASP A 81 -10.41 4.51 19.80
CA ASP A 81 -11.07 3.21 19.73
C ASP A 81 -12.08 3.11 20.88
N PRO A 82 -13.37 2.89 20.61
CA PRO A 82 -14.38 2.78 21.68
C PRO A 82 -14.11 1.63 22.67
N SER A 83 -13.39 0.60 22.23
CA SER A 83 -13.09 -0.58 23.03
C SER A 83 -11.74 -0.53 23.76
N ASP A 84 -10.86 0.43 23.41
CA ASP A 84 -9.54 0.54 24.02
C ASP A 84 -9.07 2.01 24.00
N ARG A 85 -8.99 2.61 25.19
CA ARG A 85 -8.59 4.03 25.34
C ARG A 85 -7.17 4.32 24.88
N ARG A 86 -6.32 3.31 24.75
CA ARG A 86 -4.92 3.46 24.34
C ARG A 86 -4.75 3.35 22.84
N ALA A 87 -5.78 2.93 22.11
CA ALA A 87 -5.73 2.68 20.70
C ALA A 87 -6.39 3.81 19.90
N TYR A 88 -5.86 4.05 18.71
CA TYR A 88 -6.42 4.97 17.74
C TYR A 88 -6.82 4.23 16.48
N LEU A 89 -7.95 4.64 15.91
CA LEU A 89 -8.44 4.22 14.60
C LEU A 89 -8.12 5.32 13.60
N ILE A 90 -7.63 4.94 12.44
CA ILE A 90 -7.21 5.88 11.40
C ILE A 90 -8.26 5.93 10.29
N TYR A 91 -8.68 7.14 9.95
CA TYR A 91 -9.65 7.42 8.89
C TYR A 91 -9.10 8.44 7.91
N LEU A 92 -9.51 8.32 6.66
CA LEU A 92 -9.24 9.35 5.67
C LEU A 92 -10.17 10.54 5.88
N THR A 93 -9.71 11.72 5.48
CA THR A 93 -10.54 12.92 5.35
C THR A 93 -10.91 13.13 3.89
N GLU A 94 -11.84 14.07 3.64
CA GLU A 94 -12.20 14.46 2.27
C GLU A 94 -11.00 15.04 1.50
N HIS A 95 -10.05 15.66 2.20
CA HIS A 95 -8.85 16.25 1.58
C HIS A 95 -7.90 15.22 1.00
N ALA A 96 -8.06 13.94 1.37
CA ALA A 96 -7.23 12.86 0.83
C ALA A 96 -7.65 12.43 -0.59
N ASP A 97 -8.83 12.79 -1.06
CA ASP A 97 -9.39 12.27 -2.31
C ASP A 97 -8.50 12.54 -3.53
N ASP A 98 -8.02 13.77 -3.68
CA ASP A 98 -7.16 14.14 -4.81
C ASP A 98 -5.81 13.41 -4.76
N HIS A 99 -5.25 13.25 -3.56
CA HIS A 99 -4.01 12.51 -3.34
C HIS A 99 -4.19 11.03 -3.69
N LEU A 100 -5.31 10.44 -3.31
CA LEU A 100 -5.63 9.04 -3.61
C LEU A 100 -5.78 8.82 -5.11
N LYS A 101 -6.42 9.74 -5.84
CA LYS A 101 -6.52 9.68 -7.29
C LYS A 101 -5.15 9.71 -7.96
N GLU A 102 -4.27 10.57 -7.49
CA GLU A 102 -2.90 10.70 -7.98
C GLU A 102 -2.11 9.40 -7.74
N ILE A 103 -2.23 8.84 -6.53
CA ILE A 103 -1.61 7.57 -6.16
C ILE A 103 -2.14 6.43 -7.04
N GLU A 104 -3.44 6.38 -7.25
CA GLU A 104 -4.07 5.35 -8.08
C GLU A 104 -3.61 5.44 -9.53
N LEU A 105 -3.55 6.64 -10.09
CA LEU A 105 -3.04 6.84 -11.45
C LEU A 105 -1.58 6.39 -11.57
N ALA A 106 -0.74 6.73 -10.61
CA ALA A 106 0.66 6.30 -10.59
C ALA A 106 0.77 4.77 -10.52
N GLY A 107 0.00 4.15 -9.64
CA GLY A 107 -0.03 2.70 -9.49
C GLY A 107 -0.51 1.98 -10.76
N ASN A 108 -1.53 2.51 -11.41
CA ASN A 108 -2.06 1.94 -12.66
C ASN A 108 -1.02 2.01 -13.78
N LYS A 109 -0.29 3.11 -13.90
CA LYS A 109 0.78 3.24 -14.89
C LYS A 109 1.89 2.22 -14.68
N VAL A 110 2.27 1.98 -13.42
CA VAL A 110 3.29 0.96 -13.08
C VAL A 110 2.81 -0.43 -13.50
N ILE A 111 1.58 -0.79 -13.17
CA ILE A 111 1.01 -2.10 -13.50
C ILE A 111 0.86 -2.27 -15.03
N GLU A 112 0.34 -1.28 -15.73
CA GLU A 112 0.21 -1.33 -17.19
C GLU A 112 1.56 -1.53 -17.86
N HIS A 113 2.59 -0.83 -17.41
CA HIS A 113 3.94 -0.98 -17.92
C HIS A 113 4.51 -2.38 -17.59
N ALA A 114 4.38 -2.81 -16.35
CA ALA A 114 4.93 -4.09 -15.88
C ALA A 114 4.32 -5.29 -16.60
N LEU A 115 3.03 -5.23 -16.92
CA LEU A 115 2.31 -6.32 -17.57
C LEU A 115 2.21 -6.14 -19.10
N GLY A 116 2.86 -5.08 -19.65
CA GLY A 116 2.68 -4.69 -21.03
C GLY A 116 3.14 -5.71 -22.08
N ASP A 117 4.11 -6.56 -21.75
CA ASP A 117 4.59 -7.62 -22.65
C ASP A 117 3.77 -8.91 -22.55
N LEU A 118 2.81 -8.97 -21.62
CA LEU A 118 1.93 -10.13 -21.46
C LEU A 118 0.71 -9.98 -22.36
N SER A 119 0.19 -11.12 -22.85
CA SER A 119 -1.14 -11.12 -23.45
C SER A 119 -2.20 -10.81 -22.37
N GLN A 120 -3.40 -10.41 -22.79
CA GLN A 120 -4.50 -10.16 -21.86
C GLN A 120 -4.79 -11.41 -21.01
N GLN A 121 -4.77 -12.59 -21.63
CA GLN A 121 -4.99 -13.83 -20.91
C GLN A 121 -3.92 -14.09 -19.86
N GLN A 122 -2.64 -13.89 -20.20
CA GLN A 122 -1.54 -14.06 -19.24
C GLN A 122 -1.65 -13.07 -18.10
N ALA A 123 -1.97 -11.82 -18.36
CA ALA A 123 -2.16 -10.80 -17.33
C ALA A 123 -3.28 -11.17 -16.36
N ASP A 124 -4.41 -11.63 -16.88
CA ASP A 124 -5.57 -12.04 -16.08
C ASP A 124 -5.25 -13.27 -15.21
N GLU A 125 -4.57 -14.26 -15.80
CA GLU A 125 -4.12 -15.46 -15.07
C GLU A 125 -3.12 -15.11 -13.97
N PHE A 126 -2.20 -14.19 -14.24
CA PHE A 126 -1.21 -13.72 -13.27
C PHE A 126 -1.91 -13.04 -12.08
N LYS A 127 -2.84 -12.14 -12.34
CA LYS A 127 -3.60 -11.46 -11.28
C LYS A 127 -4.39 -12.44 -10.43
N HIS A 128 -5.01 -13.42 -11.08
CA HIS A 128 -5.77 -14.47 -10.39
C HIS A 128 -4.84 -15.33 -9.52
N ALA A 129 -3.68 -15.73 -10.06
CA ALA A 129 -2.68 -16.49 -9.31
C ALA A 129 -2.19 -15.74 -8.08
N LEU A 130 -1.95 -14.42 -8.20
CA LEU A 130 -1.57 -13.59 -7.05
C LEU A 130 -2.63 -13.58 -5.96
N GLN A 131 -3.91 -13.52 -6.33
CA GLN A 131 -5.02 -13.58 -5.36
C GLN A 131 -5.02 -14.91 -4.61
N ILE A 132 -4.84 -16.02 -5.32
CA ILE A 132 -4.77 -17.36 -4.72
C ILE A 132 -3.60 -17.46 -3.76
N ILE A 133 -2.41 -17.01 -4.17
CA ILE A 133 -1.19 -17.05 -3.35
C ILE A 133 -1.40 -16.23 -2.07
N ARG A 134 -1.91 -15.02 -2.20
CA ARG A 134 -2.18 -14.15 -1.05
C ARG A 134 -3.12 -14.85 -0.05
N ASN A 135 -4.21 -15.40 -0.55
CA ASN A 135 -5.20 -16.06 0.31
C ASN A 135 -4.62 -17.30 1.00
N THR A 136 -3.78 -18.06 0.28
CA THR A 136 -3.08 -19.22 0.86
C THR A 136 -2.18 -18.80 2.02
N LEU A 137 -1.43 -17.71 1.85
CA LEU A 137 -0.53 -17.21 2.88
C LEU A 137 -1.29 -16.66 4.09
N LEU A 138 -2.38 -15.94 3.87
CA LEU A 138 -3.21 -15.39 4.94
C LEU A 138 -3.87 -16.50 5.79
N ASN A 139 -4.28 -17.57 5.17
CA ASN A 139 -4.98 -18.67 5.86
C ASN A 139 -4.05 -19.55 6.71
N LYS A 140 -2.74 -19.36 6.62
CA LYS A 140 -1.75 -20.10 7.44
C LYS A 140 -1.39 -19.36 8.73
N GLU A 141 -1.83 -18.14 8.88
CA GLU A 141 -1.69 -17.36 10.10
C GLU A 141 -2.88 -17.62 11.03
#